data_4b1c199a02b942be6451931a32c94d7e
#
_entry.id   4b1c199a02b942be6451931a32c94d7e
#
_cell.length_a   1.000
_cell.length_b   1.000
_cell.length_c   1.000
_cell.angle_alpha   90.00
_cell.angle_beta   90.00
_cell.angle_gamma   90.00
#
_symmetry.space_group_name_H-M   'P 1'
#
loop_
_entity.id
_entity.type
_entity.pdbx_description
1 polymer ?
#
loop_
_entity_poly.entity_id
_entity_poly.type
_entity_poly.pdbx_seq_one_letter_code
_entity_poly.pdbx_strand_id
1 'polypeptide(L)'
;TALRKADKDPWNQEGPIICSYQFAKTEAANIKRIPWDLVVFDEAHRLRNVYKKGNIIAKTLQDALAHVGAKILLTATPLQNSLLELYGLVSIIDDRVFGSLDSFRIQYGGKAEKSALEHLRRRLLPLCKRTLRSQVQPYVSYTARRPIVQEFTPSAQEKEFAALVADYLRRPGTQALPAGQRQLISLVLWKLLASSSRAIAGALR
;
A
#
# COMPACT_ATOMS: atom_id res chain seq x y z
N THR A 1 18.47 -8.91 -10.63
CA THR A 1 19.26 -8.21 -11.69
C THR A 1 20.70 -8.73 -11.79
N ALA A 2 21.35 -9.02 -10.67
CA ALA A 2 22.69 -9.59 -10.67
C ALA A 2 22.69 -11.08 -11.11
N LEU A 3 21.70 -11.86 -10.71
CA LEU A 3 21.56 -13.28 -11.05
C LEU A 3 21.19 -13.53 -12.52
N ARG A 4 20.46 -12.63 -13.18
CA ARG A 4 20.21 -12.70 -14.64
C ARG A 4 21.47 -12.56 -15.50
N LYS A 5 22.53 -11.96 -14.94
CA LYS A 5 23.82 -11.80 -15.65
C LYS A 5 24.74 -13.01 -15.50
N ALA A 6 24.42 -13.95 -14.63
CA ALA A 6 25.33 -15.06 -14.25
C ALA A 6 25.03 -16.39 -14.94
N ASP A 7 24.14 -16.45 -15.93
CA ASP A 7 23.73 -17.70 -16.64
C ASP A 7 23.34 -18.88 -15.73
N LYS A 8 23.06 -18.60 -14.44
CA LYS A 8 22.62 -19.58 -13.45
C LYS A 8 21.12 -19.39 -13.20
N ASP A 9 20.39 -20.49 -13.19
CA ASP A 9 18.99 -20.49 -12.77
C ASP A 9 18.91 -20.02 -11.31
N PRO A 10 18.30 -18.83 -11.06
CA PRO A 10 18.24 -18.28 -9.70
C PRO A 10 17.36 -19.13 -8.76
N TRP A 11 16.60 -20.06 -9.33
CA TRP A 11 15.66 -20.89 -8.58
C TRP A 11 16.26 -22.22 -8.14
N ASN A 12 17.43 -22.59 -8.67
CA ASN A 12 18.12 -23.82 -8.36
C ASN A 12 19.34 -23.57 -7.47
N GLN A 13 19.14 -22.81 -6.39
CA GLN A 13 20.18 -22.51 -5.41
C GLN A 13 19.67 -22.72 -3.99
N GLU A 14 20.54 -23.17 -3.10
CA GLU A 14 20.26 -23.20 -1.69
C GLU A 14 20.37 -21.80 -1.07
N GLY A 15 19.50 -21.50 -0.10
CA GLY A 15 19.53 -20.26 0.64
C GLY A 15 18.44 -19.23 0.27
N PRO A 16 18.48 -18.05 0.88
CA PRO A 16 17.44 -17.06 0.72
C PRO A 16 17.49 -16.37 -0.64
N ILE A 17 16.33 -16.22 -1.27
CA ILE A 17 16.15 -15.47 -2.51
C ILE A 17 15.41 -14.17 -2.19
N ILE A 18 16.03 -13.04 -2.53
CA ILE A 18 15.43 -11.71 -2.36
C ILE A 18 15.08 -11.15 -3.73
N CYS A 19 13.81 -10.75 -3.90
CA CYS A 19 13.35 -10.20 -5.16
C CYS A 19 12.27 -9.11 -4.94
N SER A 20 12.04 -8.30 -5.98
CA SER A 20 10.95 -7.33 -5.96
C SER A 20 9.60 -8.00 -6.26
N TYR A 21 8.49 -7.37 -5.83
CA TYR A 21 7.13 -7.80 -6.14
C TYR A 21 6.87 -7.94 -7.65
N GLN A 22 7.42 -7.03 -8.45
CA GLN A 22 7.26 -7.08 -9.91
C GLN A 22 7.99 -8.27 -10.51
N PHE A 23 9.21 -8.53 -10.07
CA PHE A 23 9.97 -9.70 -10.50
C PHE A 23 9.27 -10.99 -10.08
N ALA A 24 8.85 -11.10 -8.83
CA ALA A 24 8.12 -12.26 -8.32
C ALA A 24 6.81 -12.52 -9.10
N LYS A 25 6.08 -11.46 -9.49
CA LYS A 25 4.90 -11.61 -10.36
C LYS A 25 5.29 -12.18 -11.73
N THR A 26 6.35 -11.70 -12.35
CA THR A 26 6.80 -12.18 -13.67
C THR A 26 7.24 -13.64 -13.60
N GLU A 27 7.86 -14.04 -12.52
CA GLU A 27 8.40 -15.38 -12.29
C GLU A 27 7.45 -16.30 -11.50
N ALA A 28 6.18 -15.95 -11.40
CA ALA A 28 5.21 -16.68 -10.57
C ALA A 28 5.11 -18.17 -10.89
N ALA A 29 5.27 -18.57 -12.16
CA ALA A 29 5.26 -19.95 -12.58
C ALA A 29 6.46 -20.74 -12.00
N ASN A 30 7.63 -20.13 -11.95
CA ASN A 30 8.83 -20.72 -11.35
C ASN A 30 8.70 -20.77 -9.83
N ILE A 31 8.26 -19.69 -9.21
CA ILE A 31 8.01 -19.60 -7.75
C ILE A 31 7.03 -20.70 -7.29
N LYS A 32 5.98 -20.97 -8.06
CA LYS A 32 4.96 -21.97 -7.72
C LYS A 32 5.49 -23.40 -7.67
N ARG A 33 6.59 -23.69 -8.36
CA ARG A 33 7.16 -25.05 -8.45
C ARG A 33 8.09 -25.38 -7.28
N ILE A 34 8.50 -24.37 -6.51
CA ILE A 34 9.51 -24.50 -5.46
C ILE A 34 8.80 -24.78 -4.12
N PRO A 35 9.23 -25.81 -3.38
CA PRO A 35 8.72 -26.09 -2.04
C PRO A 35 9.38 -25.15 -1.02
N TRP A 36 8.92 -23.91 -0.98
CA TRP A 36 9.45 -22.92 -0.04
C TRP A 36 9.17 -23.29 1.41
N ASP A 37 10.19 -23.26 2.25
CA ASP A 37 10.05 -23.44 3.70
C ASP A 37 9.41 -22.22 4.35
N LEU A 38 9.76 -21.01 3.89
CA LEU A 38 9.26 -19.74 4.41
C LEU A 38 9.21 -18.69 3.32
N VAL A 39 8.14 -17.92 3.31
CA VAL A 39 8.02 -16.72 2.48
C VAL A 39 7.81 -15.49 3.38
N VAL A 40 8.64 -14.46 3.17
CA VAL A 40 8.53 -13.18 3.87
C VAL A 40 8.16 -12.09 2.87
N PHE A 41 7.06 -11.39 3.14
CA PHE A 41 6.62 -10.22 2.39
C PHE A 41 6.96 -8.96 3.17
N ASP A 42 7.96 -8.21 2.72
CA ASP A 42 8.26 -6.89 3.28
C ASP A 42 7.38 -5.83 2.60
N GLU A 43 6.99 -4.79 3.36
CA GLU A 43 6.01 -3.78 2.92
C GLU A 43 4.71 -4.41 2.38
N ALA A 44 4.21 -5.42 3.10
CA ALA A 44 3.06 -6.23 2.70
C ALA A 44 1.75 -5.43 2.52
N HIS A 45 1.70 -4.16 2.97
CA HIS A 45 0.57 -3.26 2.70
C HIS A 45 0.25 -3.15 1.19
N ARG A 46 1.21 -3.41 0.31
CA ARG A 46 1.01 -3.44 -1.15
C ARG A 46 0.06 -4.56 -1.59
N LEU A 47 -0.09 -5.59 -0.79
CA LEU A 47 -0.92 -6.77 -1.09
C LEU A 47 -2.32 -6.70 -0.46
N ARG A 48 -2.58 -5.75 0.44
CA ARG A 48 -3.82 -5.64 1.24
C ARG A 48 -5.12 -5.63 0.43
N ASN A 49 -5.07 -5.21 -0.85
CA ASN A 49 -6.22 -5.18 -1.74
C ASN A 49 -6.28 -6.40 -2.68
N VAL A 50 -5.80 -7.56 -2.27
CA VAL A 50 -5.77 -8.79 -3.10
C VAL A 50 -7.16 -9.18 -3.62
N TYR A 51 -8.22 -8.89 -2.87
CA TYR A 51 -9.62 -9.12 -3.26
C TYR A 51 -10.11 -8.20 -4.40
N LYS A 52 -9.40 -7.13 -4.73
CA LYS A 52 -9.74 -6.22 -5.85
C LYS A 52 -9.18 -6.76 -7.16
N LYS A 53 -10.01 -6.74 -8.22
CA LYS A 53 -9.61 -7.22 -9.57
C LYS A 53 -8.35 -6.51 -10.10
N GLY A 54 -8.15 -5.24 -9.78
CA GLY A 54 -7.01 -4.45 -10.26
C GLY A 54 -5.66 -4.76 -9.57
N ASN A 55 -5.64 -5.47 -8.44
CA ASN A 55 -4.39 -5.84 -7.78
C ASN A 55 -3.86 -7.18 -8.30
N ILE A 56 -3.41 -7.17 -9.56
CA ILE A 56 -2.92 -8.36 -10.25
C ILE A 56 -1.70 -8.94 -9.52
N ILE A 57 -0.78 -8.10 -9.01
CA ILE A 57 0.42 -8.57 -8.30
C ILE A 57 0.04 -9.42 -7.09
N ALA A 58 -0.85 -8.90 -6.24
CA ALA A 58 -1.25 -9.59 -5.03
C ALA A 58 -1.92 -10.92 -5.32
N LYS A 59 -2.82 -10.96 -6.32
CA LYS A 59 -3.48 -12.20 -6.76
C LYS A 59 -2.49 -13.22 -7.30
N THR A 60 -1.62 -12.81 -8.20
CA THR A 60 -0.62 -13.70 -8.80
C THR A 60 0.28 -14.32 -7.73
N LEU A 61 0.72 -13.52 -6.74
CA LEU A 61 1.55 -14.03 -5.65
C LEU A 61 0.78 -14.90 -4.65
N GLN A 62 -0.47 -14.56 -4.36
CA GLN A 62 -1.33 -15.40 -3.54
C GLN A 62 -1.50 -16.80 -4.16
N ASP A 63 -1.79 -16.85 -5.46
CA ASP A 63 -1.96 -18.11 -6.19
C ASP A 63 -0.65 -18.90 -6.31
N ALA A 64 0.45 -18.22 -6.61
CA ALA A 64 1.76 -18.86 -6.75
C ALA A 64 2.27 -19.46 -5.44
N LEU A 65 1.94 -18.85 -4.30
CA LEU A 65 2.40 -19.23 -2.98
C LEU A 65 1.32 -19.88 -2.10
N ALA A 66 0.20 -20.29 -2.69
CA ALA A 66 -0.90 -20.92 -1.95
C ALA A 66 -0.47 -22.22 -1.23
N HIS A 67 0.47 -22.94 -1.79
CA HIS A 67 1.00 -24.19 -1.23
C HIS A 67 1.98 -24.00 -0.08
N VAL A 68 2.48 -22.79 0.14
CA VAL A 68 3.47 -22.50 1.19
C VAL A 68 2.78 -22.38 2.55
N GLY A 69 3.20 -23.21 3.50
CA GLY A 69 2.61 -23.24 4.84
C GLY A 69 3.05 -22.11 5.74
N ALA A 70 4.32 -21.68 5.65
CA ALA A 70 4.87 -20.63 6.50
C ALA A 70 5.02 -19.32 5.72
N LYS A 71 4.24 -18.31 6.12
CA LYS A 71 4.25 -16.97 5.51
C LYS A 71 4.31 -15.89 6.58
N ILE A 72 5.16 -14.90 6.40
CA ILE A 72 5.28 -13.72 7.26
C ILE A 72 5.03 -12.47 6.44
N LEU A 73 4.15 -11.61 6.91
CA LEU A 73 3.86 -10.31 6.33
C LEU A 73 4.37 -9.22 7.26
N LEU A 74 5.31 -8.42 6.79
CA LEU A 74 5.87 -7.28 7.51
C LEU A 74 5.27 -5.99 6.94
N THR A 75 4.69 -5.17 7.78
CA THR A 75 4.13 -3.87 7.37
C THR A 75 3.97 -2.91 8.55
N ALA A 76 4.28 -1.64 8.31
CA ALA A 76 3.99 -0.57 9.27
C ALA A 76 2.51 -0.12 9.24
N THR A 77 1.80 -0.37 8.14
CA THR A 77 0.44 0.13 7.89
C THR A 77 -0.50 -0.98 7.41
N PRO A 78 -0.85 -1.96 8.26
CA PRO A 78 -1.70 -3.08 7.85
C PRO A 78 -3.13 -2.65 7.50
N LEU A 79 -3.59 -1.55 8.10
CA LEU A 79 -4.93 -0.99 7.94
C LEU A 79 -4.83 0.51 7.71
N GLN A 80 -5.46 1.03 6.66
CA GLN A 80 -5.47 2.45 6.34
C GLN A 80 -6.89 2.99 6.11
N ASN A 81 -7.67 2.35 5.26
CA ASN A 81 -8.98 2.87 4.84
C ASN A 81 -10.15 1.97 5.22
N SER A 82 -9.97 0.67 5.33
CA SER A 82 -11.08 -0.28 5.52
C SER A 82 -10.61 -1.58 6.15
N LEU A 83 -11.45 -2.19 7.00
CA LEU A 83 -11.21 -3.53 7.54
C LEU A 83 -11.03 -4.61 6.47
N LEU A 84 -11.53 -4.38 5.25
CA LEU A 84 -11.30 -5.27 4.11
C LEU A 84 -9.82 -5.37 3.72
N GLU A 85 -9.01 -4.35 4.01
CA GLU A 85 -7.56 -4.41 3.79
C GLU A 85 -6.90 -5.45 4.69
N LEU A 86 -7.40 -5.57 5.91
CA LEU A 86 -6.96 -6.59 6.86
C LEU A 86 -7.39 -7.99 6.42
N TYR A 87 -8.63 -8.13 5.93
CA TYR A 87 -9.08 -9.35 5.28
C TYR A 87 -8.11 -9.77 4.17
N GLY A 88 -7.74 -8.83 3.30
CA GLY A 88 -6.83 -9.10 2.19
C GLY A 88 -5.46 -9.59 2.63
N LEU A 89 -4.87 -9.01 3.68
CA LEU A 89 -3.58 -9.46 4.21
C LEU A 89 -3.66 -10.84 4.85
N VAL A 90 -4.68 -11.08 5.67
CA VAL A 90 -4.86 -12.37 6.34
C VAL A 90 -5.15 -13.48 5.34
N SER A 91 -5.91 -13.21 4.28
CA SER A 91 -6.19 -14.20 3.23
C SER A 91 -4.94 -14.64 2.43
N ILE A 92 -3.86 -13.88 2.45
CA ILE A 92 -2.58 -14.30 1.88
C ILE A 92 -1.86 -15.30 2.80
N ILE A 93 -2.00 -15.12 4.12
CA ILE A 93 -1.43 -16.05 5.10
C ILE A 93 -2.23 -17.37 5.06
N ASP A 94 -3.53 -17.26 5.32
CA ASP A 94 -4.49 -18.37 5.31
C ASP A 94 -5.89 -17.83 4.98
N ASP A 95 -6.46 -18.25 3.87
CA ASP A 95 -7.76 -17.81 3.37
C ASP A 95 -8.94 -18.36 4.20
N ARG A 96 -8.70 -19.42 4.97
CA ARG A 96 -9.72 -20.04 5.83
C ARG A 96 -10.01 -19.25 7.11
N VAL A 97 -9.10 -18.36 7.51
CA VAL A 97 -9.22 -17.63 8.78
C VAL A 97 -10.50 -16.80 8.84
N PHE A 98 -10.85 -16.09 7.79
CA PHE A 98 -12.03 -15.24 7.76
C PHE A 98 -13.17 -15.78 6.89
N GLY A 99 -12.93 -16.86 6.16
CA GLY A 99 -13.88 -17.41 5.21
C GLY A 99 -14.06 -16.52 3.98
N SER A 100 -15.25 -16.49 3.40
CA SER A 100 -15.50 -15.73 2.17
C SER A 100 -15.46 -14.20 2.39
N LEU A 101 -15.09 -13.48 1.35
CA LEU A 101 -15.10 -12.00 1.36
C LEU A 101 -16.48 -11.44 1.67
N ASP A 102 -17.55 -12.07 1.17
CA ASP A 102 -18.91 -11.58 1.35
C ASP A 102 -19.36 -11.78 2.80
N SER A 103 -19.05 -12.94 3.42
CA SER A 103 -19.28 -13.16 4.84
C SER A 103 -18.56 -12.14 5.70
N PHE A 104 -17.30 -11.83 5.37
CA PHE A 104 -16.53 -10.81 6.08
C PHE A 104 -17.12 -9.41 5.92
N ARG A 105 -17.61 -9.06 4.71
CA ARG A 105 -18.27 -7.78 4.46
C ARG A 105 -19.55 -7.63 5.25
N ILE A 106 -20.37 -8.65 5.30
CA ILE A 106 -21.62 -8.64 6.07
C ILE A 106 -21.30 -8.42 7.56
N GLN A 107 -20.31 -9.11 8.09
CA GLN A 107 -19.98 -9.09 9.50
C GLN A 107 -19.21 -7.83 9.94
N TYR A 108 -18.33 -7.27 9.08
CA TYR A 108 -17.39 -6.21 9.46
C TYR A 108 -17.36 -5.01 8.52
N GLY A 109 -18.08 -5.04 7.40
CA GLY A 109 -17.95 -4.04 6.32
C GLY A 109 -18.71 -2.74 6.53
N GLY A 110 -19.65 -2.69 7.49
CA GLY A 110 -20.44 -1.51 7.83
C GLY A 110 -19.96 -0.82 9.11
N LYS A 111 -20.89 -0.13 9.80
CA LYS A 111 -20.67 0.30 11.20
C LYS A 111 -20.72 -0.95 12.08
N ALA A 112 -19.60 -1.66 12.13
CA ALA A 112 -19.52 -2.86 12.96
C ALA A 112 -19.76 -2.52 14.43
N GLU A 113 -20.60 -3.29 15.09
CA GLU A 113 -20.84 -3.20 16.53
C GLU A 113 -19.54 -3.49 17.30
N LYS A 114 -19.43 -2.96 18.51
CA LYS A 114 -18.27 -3.19 19.38
C LYS A 114 -18.00 -4.69 19.59
N SER A 115 -19.06 -5.49 19.73
CA SER A 115 -19.00 -6.95 19.87
C SER A 115 -18.34 -7.63 18.66
N ALA A 116 -18.67 -7.20 17.44
CA ALA A 116 -18.08 -7.73 16.22
C ALA A 116 -16.59 -7.36 16.10
N LEU A 117 -16.22 -6.14 16.49
CA LEU A 117 -14.81 -5.71 16.50
C LEU A 117 -13.99 -6.46 17.55
N GLU A 118 -14.55 -6.74 18.72
CA GLU A 118 -13.92 -7.58 19.75
C GLU A 118 -13.72 -9.02 19.27
N HIS A 119 -14.71 -9.56 18.57
CA HIS A 119 -14.61 -10.87 17.94
C HIS A 119 -13.50 -10.91 16.89
N LEU A 120 -13.44 -9.91 15.99
CA LEU A 120 -12.38 -9.77 15.01
C LEU A 120 -11.01 -9.69 15.66
N ARG A 121 -10.87 -8.88 16.73
CA ARG A 121 -9.62 -8.74 17.48
C ARG A 121 -9.14 -10.08 18.04
N ARG A 122 -10.02 -10.87 18.65
CA ARG A 122 -9.66 -12.20 19.19
C ARG A 122 -9.16 -13.14 18.10
N ARG A 123 -9.75 -13.09 16.90
CA ARG A 123 -9.31 -13.92 15.75
C ARG A 123 -7.95 -13.49 15.21
N LEU A 124 -7.60 -12.20 15.35
CA LEU A 124 -6.32 -11.66 14.88
C LEU A 124 -5.18 -11.87 15.87
N LEU A 125 -5.45 -11.98 17.16
CA LEU A 125 -4.41 -12.11 18.18
C LEU A 125 -3.36 -13.20 17.90
N PRO A 126 -3.73 -14.41 17.45
CA PRO A 126 -2.75 -15.46 17.14
C PRO A 126 -1.96 -15.21 15.84
N LEU A 127 -2.45 -14.33 14.96
CA LEU A 127 -1.88 -14.10 13.62
C LEU A 127 -1.06 -12.81 13.53
N CYS A 128 -1.35 -11.82 14.40
CA CYS A 128 -0.79 -10.49 14.30
C CYS A 128 0.00 -10.12 15.54
N LYS A 129 1.25 -9.73 15.35
CA LYS A 129 2.07 -9.11 16.39
C LYS A 129 2.30 -7.64 16.04
N ARG A 130 1.88 -6.75 16.92
CA ARG A 130 2.14 -5.31 16.79
C ARG A 130 3.21 -4.89 17.80
N THR A 131 4.28 -4.31 17.30
CA THR A 131 5.34 -3.72 18.13
C THR A 131 5.30 -2.22 17.98
N LEU A 132 5.14 -1.50 19.06
CA LEU A 132 5.19 -0.04 19.09
C LEU A 132 6.64 0.44 19.29
N ARG A 133 6.98 1.58 18.68
CA ARG A 133 8.31 2.18 18.86
C ARG A 133 8.65 2.42 20.33
N SER A 134 7.68 2.80 21.16
CA SER A 134 7.85 2.95 22.61
C SER A 134 8.24 1.66 23.32
N GLN A 135 7.80 0.51 22.84
CA GLN A 135 8.14 -0.80 23.43
C GLN A 135 9.56 -1.24 23.10
N VAL A 136 10.13 -0.74 22.00
CA VAL A 136 11.48 -1.10 21.52
C VAL A 136 12.53 -0.08 21.97
N GLN A 137 12.10 1.07 22.46
CA GLN A 137 12.97 2.15 22.88
C GLN A 137 14.04 1.76 23.92
N PRO A 138 13.81 0.82 24.85
CA PRO A 138 14.86 0.34 25.76
C PRO A 138 15.99 -0.42 25.06
N TYR A 139 15.73 -0.97 23.87
CA TYR A 139 16.69 -1.80 23.12
C TYR A 139 17.31 -1.07 21.94
N VAL A 140 16.62 -0.06 21.40
CA VAL A 140 17.05 0.69 20.22
C VAL A 140 16.85 2.18 20.46
N SER A 141 17.95 2.93 20.44
CA SER A 141 17.91 4.40 20.57
C SER A 141 17.34 5.02 19.30
N TYR A 142 16.19 5.65 19.42
CA TYR A 142 15.60 6.45 18.36
C TYR A 142 15.77 7.95 18.65
N THR A 143 16.07 8.71 17.62
CA THR A 143 16.04 10.18 17.72
C THR A 143 14.62 10.66 17.99
N ALA A 144 14.47 11.59 18.91
CA ALA A 144 13.18 12.22 19.19
C ALA A 144 12.74 13.06 17.98
N ARG A 145 11.56 12.77 17.44
CA ARG A 145 10.93 13.62 16.44
C ARG A 145 10.24 14.77 17.15
N ARG A 146 10.67 15.99 16.87
CA ARG A 146 9.97 17.21 17.28
C ARG A 146 9.29 17.79 16.03
N PRO A 147 7.99 17.59 15.84
CA PRO A 147 7.28 18.23 14.75
C PRO A 147 7.23 19.73 15.02
N ILE A 148 7.71 20.53 14.05
CA ILE A 148 7.63 21.98 14.09
C ILE A 148 6.68 22.37 12.96
N VAL A 149 5.59 23.04 13.31
CA VAL A 149 4.68 23.63 12.33
C VAL A 149 5.15 25.07 12.13
N GLN A 150 5.64 25.36 10.93
CA GLN A 150 6.00 26.71 10.52
C GLN A 150 4.84 27.30 9.75
N GLU A 151 4.11 28.20 10.37
CA GLU A 151 3.07 28.97 9.68
C GLU A 151 3.72 30.08 8.86
N PHE A 152 3.23 30.28 7.66
CA PHE A 152 3.63 31.42 6.83
C PHE A 152 2.39 32.08 6.21
N THR A 153 2.45 33.37 5.99
CA THR A 153 1.42 34.10 5.26
C THR A 153 1.90 34.31 3.82
N PRO A 154 1.20 33.74 2.82
CA PRO A 154 1.54 33.97 1.42
C PRO A 154 1.51 35.47 1.07
N SER A 155 2.40 35.90 0.20
CA SER A 155 2.40 37.27 -0.33
C SER A 155 1.11 37.57 -1.10
N ALA A 156 0.82 38.85 -1.33
CA ALA A 156 -0.35 39.24 -2.11
C ALA A 156 -0.31 38.63 -3.54
N GLN A 157 0.86 38.60 -4.15
CA GLN A 157 1.06 38.04 -5.49
C GLN A 157 0.83 36.52 -5.52
N GLU A 158 1.27 35.79 -4.50
CA GLU A 158 1.01 34.35 -4.39
C GLU A 158 -0.46 34.05 -4.20
N LYS A 159 -1.17 34.86 -3.40
CA LYS A 159 -2.63 34.72 -3.21
C LYS A 159 -3.39 34.98 -4.52
N GLU A 160 -3.03 36.03 -5.24
CA GLU A 160 -3.62 36.34 -6.54
C GLU A 160 -3.37 35.24 -7.56
N PHE A 161 -2.13 34.78 -7.68
CA PHE A 161 -1.77 33.67 -8.56
C PHE A 161 -2.53 32.40 -8.20
N ALA A 162 -2.64 32.06 -6.93
CA ALA A 162 -3.40 30.91 -6.48
C ALA A 162 -4.90 31.00 -6.82
N ALA A 163 -5.47 32.22 -6.71
CA ALA A 163 -6.85 32.48 -7.08
C ALA A 163 -7.08 32.32 -8.60
N LEU A 164 -6.18 32.84 -9.43
CA LEU A 164 -6.23 32.69 -10.89
C LEU A 164 -6.15 31.22 -11.34
N VAL A 165 -5.22 30.45 -10.75
CA VAL A 165 -5.10 29.01 -11.03
C VAL A 165 -6.35 28.25 -10.57
N ALA A 166 -6.88 28.59 -9.40
CA ALA A 166 -8.09 27.99 -8.87
C ALA A 166 -9.28 28.22 -9.79
N ASP A 167 -9.45 29.45 -10.25
CA ASP A 167 -10.52 29.82 -11.18
C ASP A 167 -10.37 29.09 -12.52
N TYR A 168 -9.17 29.06 -13.09
CA TYR A 168 -8.87 28.32 -14.31
C TYR A 168 -9.24 26.83 -14.21
N LEU A 169 -8.86 26.17 -13.12
CA LEU A 169 -9.13 24.74 -12.91
C LEU A 169 -10.64 24.44 -12.71
N ARG A 170 -11.42 25.42 -12.25
CA ARG A 170 -12.88 25.30 -12.06
C ARG A 170 -13.68 25.52 -13.34
N ARG A 171 -13.13 26.18 -14.36
CA ARG A 171 -13.85 26.49 -15.58
C ARG A 171 -14.33 25.23 -16.30
N PRO A 172 -15.62 25.12 -16.67
CA PRO A 172 -16.11 24.03 -17.49
C PRO A 172 -15.54 24.16 -18.91
N GLY A 173 -15.12 23.04 -19.53
CA GLY A 173 -14.69 23.02 -20.93
C GLY A 173 -13.24 23.48 -21.19
N THR A 174 -12.36 23.50 -20.19
CA THR A 174 -10.94 23.83 -20.36
C THR A 174 -10.30 22.84 -21.35
N GLN A 175 -9.95 23.29 -22.56
CA GLN A 175 -9.42 22.44 -23.65
C GLN A 175 -8.06 21.82 -23.33
N ALA A 176 -7.28 22.43 -22.44
CA ALA A 176 -5.97 21.95 -22.01
C ALA A 176 -6.02 20.66 -21.17
N LEU A 177 -7.21 20.24 -20.69
CA LEU A 177 -7.35 19.08 -19.85
C LEU A 177 -8.29 18.04 -20.47
N PRO A 178 -7.78 16.83 -20.86
CA PRO A 178 -8.60 15.77 -21.40
C PRO A 178 -9.75 15.41 -20.44
N ALA A 179 -10.98 15.31 -20.96
CA ALA A 179 -12.18 15.12 -20.14
C ALA A 179 -12.10 13.92 -19.17
N GLY A 180 -11.53 12.80 -19.63
CA GLY A 180 -11.38 11.58 -18.82
C GLY A 180 -10.32 11.65 -17.72
N GLN A 181 -9.38 12.62 -17.77
CA GLN A 181 -8.28 12.75 -16.83
C GLN A 181 -8.33 14.04 -16.01
N ARG A 182 -9.32 14.89 -16.28
CA ARG A 182 -9.43 16.23 -15.72
C ARG A 182 -9.34 16.26 -14.19
N GLN A 183 -10.07 15.39 -13.51
CA GLN A 183 -10.05 15.33 -12.04
C GLN A 183 -8.67 14.98 -11.49
N LEU A 184 -7.97 14.03 -12.11
CA LEU A 184 -6.64 13.62 -11.67
C LEU A 184 -5.62 14.73 -11.90
N ILE A 185 -5.64 15.34 -13.10
CA ILE A 185 -4.71 16.44 -13.44
C ILE A 185 -4.96 17.64 -12.54
N SER A 186 -6.23 18.03 -12.33
CA SER A 186 -6.57 19.10 -11.40
C SER A 186 -6.06 18.83 -9.98
N LEU A 187 -6.18 17.59 -9.48
CA LEU A 187 -5.67 17.22 -8.16
C LEU A 187 -4.14 17.35 -8.09
N VAL A 188 -3.43 16.96 -9.15
CA VAL A 188 -1.96 17.10 -9.23
C VAL A 188 -1.56 18.56 -9.24
N LEU A 189 -2.23 19.40 -10.05
CA LEU A 189 -1.96 20.84 -10.12
C LEU A 189 -2.25 21.55 -8.79
N TRP A 190 -3.32 21.17 -8.09
CA TRP A 190 -3.59 21.66 -6.74
C TRP A 190 -2.49 21.30 -5.73
N LYS A 191 -1.94 20.06 -5.81
CA LYS A 191 -0.83 19.66 -4.95
C LYS A 191 0.45 20.42 -5.27
N LEU A 192 0.73 20.67 -6.54
CA LEU A 192 1.89 21.47 -6.97
C LEU A 192 1.74 22.92 -6.48
N LEU A 193 0.57 23.53 -6.65
CA LEU A 193 0.29 24.89 -6.16
C LEU A 193 0.44 25.00 -4.64
N ALA A 194 -0.08 24.03 -3.90
CA ALA A 194 0.05 23.97 -2.45
C ALA A 194 1.50 23.76 -1.97
N SER A 195 2.35 23.15 -2.82
CA SER A 195 3.77 22.99 -2.52
C SER A 195 4.57 24.29 -2.72
N SER A 196 4.46 24.91 -3.87
CA SER A 196 4.99 26.24 -4.16
C SER A 196 4.49 26.77 -5.50
N SER A 197 4.48 28.10 -5.66
CA SER A 197 4.19 28.76 -6.93
C SER A 197 5.18 28.37 -8.05
N ARG A 198 6.44 28.06 -7.70
CA ARG A 198 7.44 27.57 -8.66
C ARG A 198 7.18 26.13 -9.12
N ALA A 199 6.67 25.28 -8.25
CA ALA A 199 6.41 23.88 -8.57
C ALA A 199 5.35 23.74 -9.68
N ILE A 200 4.34 24.62 -9.70
CA ILE A 200 3.30 24.59 -10.72
C ILE A 200 3.68 25.31 -12.01
N ALA A 201 4.62 26.25 -11.98
CA ALA A 201 4.98 27.09 -13.15
C ALA A 201 5.40 26.28 -14.37
N GLY A 202 6.10 25.14 -14.17
CA GLY A 202 6.50 24.25 -15.26
C GLY A 202 5.34 23.46 -15.89
N ALA A 203 4.27 23.24 -15.14
CA ALA A 203 3.09 22.50 -15.60
C ALA A 203 2.05 23.40 -16.29
N LEU A 204 2.17 24.73 -16.15
CA LEU A 204 1.30 25.73 -16.78
C LEU A 204 1.86 26.31 -18.08
N ARG A 205 3.06 25.94 -18.48
CA ARG A 205 3.69 26.27 -19.77
C ARG A 205 3.33 25.23 -20.82
#